data_73ffd52eee31b4334c8c2a12074a1904
#
_entry.id   73ffd52eee31b4334c8c2a12074a1904
#
_cell.length_a   1.000
_cell.length_b   1.000
_cell.length_c   1.000
_cell.angle_alpha   90.00
_cell.angle_beta   90.00
_cell.angle_gamma   90.00
#
_symmetry.space_group_name_H-M   'P 1'
#
loop_
_entity.id
_entity.type
_entity.pdbx_description
1 polymer ?
#
loop_
_entity_poly.entity_id
_entity_poly.type
_entity_poly.pdbx_seq_one_letter_code
_entity_poly.pdbx_strand_id
1 'polypeptide(L)'
;MQYHVSPEGSDTAQGGPDNPFRTIGHAAQVAMPGDIVIVHDGVYREWVDPRRGGTCEADRIVYRAADGEKPVIKGSEIICGWSRYKDDVWRVTLDDAMFGDYNPYRQPLFGDWLAMRRVARTPTNIRAWCSSTAGRCMR
;
A
#
# COMPACT_ATOMS: atom_id res chain seq x y z
N MET A 1 6.71 24.68 2.25
CA MET A 1 7.58 24.21 1.15
C MET A 1 6.76 23.37 0.20
N GLN A 2 7.23 23.09 -1.05
CA GLN A 2 6.52 22.16 -1.94
C GLN A 2 7.44 21.02 -2.30
N TYR A 3 6.95 19.80 -2.14
CA TYR A 3 7.62 18.56 -2.53
C TYR A 3 6.88 17.92 -3.69
N HIS A 4 7.61 17.39 -4.63
CA HIS A 4 7.09 16.64 -5.77
C HIS A 4 7.41 15.15 -5.62
N VAL A 5 6.46 14.31 -5.98
CA VAL A 5 6.59 12.85 -5.93
C VAL A 5 6.22 12.28 -7.29
N SER A 6 7.11 11.46 -7.85
CA SER A 6 6.89 10.77 -9.13
C SER A 6 7.48 9.35 -9.07
N PRO A 7 6.86 8.33 -9.69
CA PRO A 7 7.40 6.97 -9.71
C PRO A 7 8.81 6.87 -10.33
N GLU A 8 9.17 7.84 -11.18
CA GLU A 8 10.49 7.92 -11.81
C GLU A 8 11.51 8.72 -10.98
N GLY A 9 11.09 9.26 -9.83
CA GLY A 9 11.93 10.01 -8.92
C GLY A 9 12.86 9.14 -8.08
N SER A 10 13.52 9.78 -7.11
CA SER A 10 14.42 9.12 -6.17
C SER A 10 14.23 9.65 -4.76
N ASP A 11 14.13 8.77 -3.76
CA ASP A 11 14.01 9.16 -2.35
C ASP A 11 15.33 9.72 -1.77
N THR A 12 16.41 9.69 -2.54
CA THR A 12 17.66 10.39 -2.23
C THR A 12 17.74 11.79 -2.83
N ALA A 13 16.74 12.18 -3.64
CA ALA A 13 16.64 13.50 -4.23
C ALA A 13 16.18 14.56 -3.22
N GLN A 14 16.03 15.80 -3.68
CA GLN A 14 15.60 16.90 -2.81
C GLN A 14 14.07 17.13 -2.81
N GLY A 15 13.33 16.40 -3.62
CA GLY A 15 11.88 16.51 -3.72
C GLY A 15 11.39 17.75 -4.47
N GLY A 16 12.24 18.39 -5.27
CA GLY A 16 11.85 19.50 -6.14
C GLY A 16 11.18 19.02 -7.43
N PRO A 17 10.65 19.94 -8.26
CA PRO A 17 9.98 19.60 -9.51
C PRO A 17 10.89 18.87 -10.51
N ASP A 18 12.17 19.22 -10.57
CA ASP A 18 13.15 18.57 -11.46
C ASP A 18 13.78 17.31 -10.86
N ASN A 19 13.69 17.14 -9.55
CA ASN A 19 14.27 16.04 -8.80
C ASN A 19 13.26 15.52 -7.75
N PRO A 20 12.14 14.95 -8.18
CA PRO A 20 11.08 14.52 -7.28
C PRO A 20 11.50 13.32 -6.41
N PHE A 21 10.84 13.16 -5.30
CA PHE A 21 10.89 11.92 -4.54
C PHE A 21 10.24 10.78 -5.32
N ARG A 22 10.61 9.56 -5.02
CA ARG A 22 10.03 8.38 -5.64
C ARG A 22 8.75 7.93 -4.96
N THR A 23 8.69 8.07 -3.62
CA THR A 23 7.59 7.55 -2.82
C THR A 23 6.87 8.65 -2.05
N ILE A 24 5.56 8.52 -1.92
CA ILE A 24 4.74 9.39 -1.07
C ILE A 24 5.13 9.18 0.40
N GLY A 25 5.45 7.92 0.77
CA GLY A 25 5.91 7.57 2.10
C GLY A 25 7.15 8.35 2.51
N HIS A 26 8.15 8.50 1.62
CA HIS A 26 9.33 9.31 1.91
C HIS A 26 8.97 10.79 2.09
N ALA A 27 8.14 11.34 1.20
CA ALA A 27 7.67 12.71 1.33
C ALA A 27 6.94 12.93 2.68
N ALA A 28 6.15 11.96 3.12
CA ALA A 28 5.44 11.99 4.39
C ALA A 28 6.38 11.98 5.62
N GLN A 29 7.58 11.40 5.50
CA GLN A 29 8.57 11.42 6.58
C GLN A 29 9.27 12.78 6.71
N VAL A 30 9.46 13.51 5.60
CA VAL A 30 10.21 14.79 5.59
C VAL A 30 9.30 16.00 5.70
N ALA A 31 8.06 15.93 5.25
CA ALA A 31 7.12 17.04 5.25
C ALA A 31 6.92 17.65 6.65
N MET A 32 6.86 18.95 6.72
CA MET A 32 6.65 19.76 7.91
C MET A 32 5.27 20.44 7.86
N PRO A 33 4.73 20.89 9.01
CA PRO A 33 3.51 21.69 9.02
C PRO A 33 3.55 22.84 8.02
N GLY A 34 2.48 23.01 7.23
CA GLY A 34 2.38 24.02 6.18
C GLY A 34 2.97 23.62 4.83
N ASP A 35 3.57 22.43 4.71
CA ASP A 35 4.08 21.94 3.45
C ASP A 35 3.01 21.34 2.54
N ILE A 36 3.29 21.30 1.24
CA ILE A 36 2.45 20.72 0.21
C ILE A 36 3.24 19.62 -0.49
N VAL A 37 2.65 18.42 -0.55
CA VAL A 37 3.17 17.29 -1.31
C VAL A 37 2.34 17.14 -2.58
N ILE A 38 2.96 17.35 -3.72
CA ILE A 38 2.36 17.26 -5.06
C ILE A 38 2.72 15.89 -5.63
N VAL A 39 1.69 15.07 -5.85
CA VAL A 39 1.85 13.70 -6.35
C VAL A 39 1.53 13.67 -7.84
N HIS A 40 2.51 13.26 -8.64
CA HIS A 40 2.40 13.13 -10.09
C HIS A 40 1.75 11.80 -10.49
N ASP A 41 1.30 11.72 -11.74
CA ASP A 41 0.69 10.52 -12.31
C ASP A 41 1.54 9.27 -12.09
N GLY A 42 0.88 8.19 -11.74
CA GLY A 42 1.50 6.90 -11.51
C GLY A 42 0.71 6.00 -10.57
N VAL A 43 1.22 4.79 -10.40
CA VAL A 43 0.65 3.82 -9.46
C VAL A 43 1.62 3.64 -8.30
N TYR A 44 1.22 4.12 -7.15
CA TYR A 44 1.97 4.04 -5.91
C TYR A 44 1.45 2.86 -5.08
N ARG A 45 2.28 1.82 -4.93
CA ARG A 45 1.97 0.66 -4.09
C ARG A 45 2.76 0.78 -2.81
N GLU A 46 2.17 1.48 -1.87
CA GLU A 46 2.85 1.80 -0.62
C GLU A 46 1.87 2.08 0.50
N TRP A 47 2.37 1.96 1.70
CA TRP A 47 1.71 2.43 2.90
C TRP A 47 2.26 3.80 3.26
N VAL A 48 1.40 4.80 3.25
CA VAL A 48 1.78 6.17 3.58
C VAL A 48 1.49 6.41 5.06
N ASP A 49 2.55 6.63 5.83
CA ASP A 49 2.48 6.93 7.26
C ASP A 49 3.07 8.33 7.54
N PRO A 50 2.23 9.39 7.57
CA PRO A 50 2.71 10.73 7.85
C PRO A 50 3.26 10.85 9.26
N ARG A 51 4.54 11.16 9.38
CA ARG A 51 5.22 11.30 10.67
C ARG A 51 4.73 12.52 11.47
N ARG A 52 4.22 13.54 10.77
CA ARG A 52 3.79 14.81 11.36
C ARG A 52 2.42 15.18 10.81
N GLY A 53 1.68 15.93 11.60
CA GLY A 53 0.46 16.62 11.17
C GLY A 53 0.65 18.13 11.19
N GLY A 54 -0.37 18.89 10.78
CA GLY A 54 -0.41 20.32 10.98
C GLY A 54 -0.67 20.67 12.46
N THR A 55 -0.23 21.84 12.87
CA THR A 55 -0.47 22.37 14.23
C THR A 55 -1.82 23.09 14.36
N CYS A 56 -2.32 23.62 13.25
CA CYS A 56 -3.63 24.27 13.14
C CYS A 56 -4.14 24.15 11.69
N GLU A 57 -5.32 24.69 11.43
CA GLU A 57 -5.95 24.67 10.09
C GLU A 57 -5.06 25.32 9.01
N ALA A 58 -4.37 26.40 9.35
CA ALA A 58 -3.50 27.12 8.42
C ALA A 58 -2.19 26.38 8.12
N ASP A 59 -1.76 25.48 9.02
CA ASP A 59 -0.49 24.78 8.93
C ASP A 59 -0.65 23.28 8.56
N ARG A 60 -1.76 22.93 7.92
CA ARG A 60 -1.95 21.56 7.44
C ARG A 60 -0.87 21.15 6.45
N ILE A 61 -0.41 19.91 6.56
CA ILE A 61 0.33 19.27 5.48
C ILE A 61 -0.68 18.82 4.43
N VAL A 62 -0.53 19.31 3.21
CA VAL A 62 -1.47 19.03 2.13
C VAL A 62 -0.86 18.03 1.16
N TYR A 63 -1.53 16.91 0.94
CA TYR A 63 -1.20 15.95 -0.11
C TYR A 63 -2.23 16.11 -1.23
N ARG A 64 -1.76 16.43 -2.44
CA ARG A 64 -2.66 16.61 -3.58
C ARG A 64 -2.05 16.07 -4.87
N ALA A 65 -2.88 15.71 -5.82
CA ALA A 65 -2.42 15.42 -7.17
C ALA A 65 -1.87 16.69 -7.83
N ALA A 66 -0.93 16.53 -8.75
CA ALA A 66 -0.57 17.58 -9.67
C ALA A 66 -1.78 17.96 -10.55
N ASP A 67 -1.81 19.21 -11.00
CA ASP A 67 -2.98 19.74 -11.70
C ASP A 67 -3.23 18.97 -13.02
N GLY A 68 -4.42 18.39 -13.14
CA GLY A 68 -4.81 17.58 -14.30
C GLY A 68 -4.35 16.12 -14.26
N GLU A 69 -3.56 15.71 -13.26
CA GLU A 69 -3.05 14.36 -13.09
C GLU A 69 -3.93 13.52 -12.15
N LYS A 70 -3.81 12.19 -12.24
CA LYS A 70 -4.64 11.23 -11.49
C LYS A 70 -3.79 10.11 -10.88
N PRO A 71 -2.94 10.41 -9.92
CA PRO A 71 -2.16 9.38 -9.24
C PRO A 71 -3.06 8.37 -8.55
N VAL A 72 -2.66 7.10 -8.56
CA VAL A 72 -3.41 6.00 -7.97
C VAL A 72 -2.59 5.38 -6.85
N ILE A 73 -3.08 5.49 -5.62
CA ILE A 73 -2.47 4.85 -4.46
C ILE A 73 -3.17 3.52 -4.21
N LYS A 74 -2.40 2.44 -4.07
CA LYS A 74 -2.92 1.08 -3.85
C LYS A 74 -2.25 0.45 -2.64
N GLY A 75 -3.06 -0.04 -1.71
CA GLY A 75 -2.61 -0.89 -0.60
C GLY A 75 -2.55 -2.38 -0.96
N SER A 76 -2.48 -2.71 -2.25
CA SER A 76 -2.45 -4.09 -2.74
C SER A 76 -1.20 -4.34 -3.57
N GLU A 77 -0.64 -5.55 -3.46
CA GLU A 77 0.48 -5.99 -4.26
C GLU A 77 0.05 -6.86 -5.44
N ILE A 78 0.89 -6.90 -6.48
CA ILE A 78 0.68 -7.79 -7.63
C ILE A 78 1.24 -9.16 -7.26
N ILE A 79 0.37 -10.15 -7.20
CA ILE A 79 0.77 -11.53 -6.94
C ILE A 79 0.97 -12.24 -8.27
N CYS A 80 2.19 -12.66 -8.53
CA CYS A 80 2.59 -13.42 -9.71
C CYS A 80 2.99 -14.85 -9.31
N GLY A 81 3.28 -15.70 -10.31
CA GLY A 81 3.75 -17.07 -10.04
C GLY A 81 2.63 -18.07 -9.72
N TRP A 82 1.42 -17.78 -10.16
CA TRP A 82 0.30 -18.72 -10.04
C TRP A 82 0.57 -19.99 -10.83
N SER A 83 0.40 -21.15 -10.18
CA SER A 83 0.50 -22.46 -10.80
C SER A 83 -0.83 -23.19 -10.73
N ARG A 84 -1.17 -23.95 -11.78
CA ARG A 84 -2.37 -24.77 -11.78
C ARG A 84 -2.17 -25.95 -10.81
N TYR A 85 -3.04 -26.09 -9.85
CA TYR A 85 -2.96 -27.15 -8.85
C TYR A 85 -3.83 -28.36 -9.24
N LYS A 86 -5.12 -28.15 -9.52
CA LYS A 86 -6.06 -29.18 -9.89
C LYS A 86 -7.27 -28.54 -10.57
N ASP A 87 -7.70 -29.10 -11.69
CA ASP A 87 -8.84 -28.63 -12.46
C ASP A 87 -8.75 -27.12 -12.73
N ASP A 88 -9.68 -26.31 -12.22
CA ASP A 88 -9.68 -24.85 -12.34
C ASP A 88 -9.13 -24.15 -11.09
N VAL A 89 -8.46 -24.89 -10.21
CA VAL A 89 -7.83 -24.35 -9.01
C VAL A 89 -6.41 -23.91 -9.29
N TRP A 90 -6.13 -22.63 -9.05
CA TRP A 90 -4.79 -22.04 -9.14
C TRP A 90 -4.22 -21.83 -7.74
N ARG A 91 -2.93 -22.01 -7.61
CA ARG A 91 -2.20 -21.88 -6.36
C ARG A 91 -0.98 -20.99 -6.53
N VAL A 92 -0.72 -20.17 -5.52
CA VAL A 92 0.53 -19.44 -5.33
C VAL A 92 0.97 -19.58 -3.88
N THR A 93 2.25 -19.68 -3.65
CA THR A 93 2.84 -19.60 -2.30
C THR A 93 3.37 -18.18 -2.10
N LEU A 94 2.93 -17.53 -1.04
CA LEU A 94 3.40 -16.20 -0.68
C LEU A 94 4.51 -16.34 0.35
N ASP A 95 5.68 -15.79 0.03
CA ASP A 95 6.81 -15.76 0.94
C ASP A 95 6.66 -14.64 1.96
N ASP A 96 7.23 -14.83 3.15
CA ASP A 96 7.21 -13.79 4.19
C ASP A 96 7.89 -12.50 3.75
N ALA A 97 8.90 -12.58 2.92
CA ALA A 97 9.60 -11.42 2.37
C ALA A 97 8.68 -10.47 1.60
N MET A 98 7.56 -10.97 1.07
CA MET A 98 6.55 -10.16 0.39
C MET A 98 5.83 -9.21 1.36
N PHE A 99 5.76 -9.56 2.64
CA PHE A 99 5.03 -8.80 3.65
C PHE A 99 5.93 -7.89 4.50
N GLY A 100 7.25 -7.89 4.26
CA GLY A 100 8.21 -7.17 5.09
C GLY A 100 8.22 -7.68 6.53
N ASP A 101 8.19 -6.76 7.48
CA ASP A 101 8.30 -7.09 8.91
C ASP A 101 7.03 -7.69 9.52
N TYR A 102 5.90 -7.55 8.84
CA TYR A 102 4.61 -8.00 9.36
C TYR A 102 3.80 -8.79 8.33
N ASN A 103 3.63 -10.09 8.58
CA ASN A 103 2.76 -10.94 7.79
C ASN A 103 1.40 -11.12 8.49
N PRO A 104 0.33 -10.46 8.03
CA PRO A 104 -0.99 -10.54 8.66
C PRO A 104 -1.59 -11.95 8.62
N TYR A 105 -1.14 -12.80 7.70
CA TYR A 105 -1.62 -14.18 7.58
C TYR A 105 -1.03 -15.14 8.62
N ARG A 106 -0.01 -14.71 9.36
CA ARG A 106 0.53 -15.48 10.50
C ARG A 106 -0.23 -15.24 11.79
N GLN A 107 -1.03 -14.19 11.85
CA GLN A 107 -1.75 -13.84 13.06
C GLN A 107 -3.01 -14.69 13.20
N PRO A 108 -3.13 -15.54 14.25
CA PRO A 108 -4.34 -16.28 14.49
C PRO A 108 -5.46 -15.34 14.90
N LEU A 109 -6.62 -15.51 14.33
CA LEU A 109 -7.83 -14.78 14.73
C LEU A 109 -8.53 -15.57 15.85
N PHE A 110 -8.73 -14.90 16.98
CA PHE A 110 -9.47 -15.43 18.12
C PHE A 110 -10.68 -14.51 18.37
N GLY A 111 -11.79 -15.08 18.80
CA GLY A 111 -12.92 -14.34 19.32
C GLY A 111 -14.27 -14.76 18.79
N ASP A 112 -15.30 -14.44 19.55
CA ASP A 112 -16.70 -14.79 19.27
C ASP A 112 -17.33 -13.93 18.16
N TRP A 113 -16.64 -12.90 17.72
CA TRP A 113 -17.06 -12.01 16.64
C TRP A 113 -16.95 -12.64 15.24
N LEU A 114 -16.22 -13.74 15.12
CA LEU A 114 -16.24 -14.58 13.93
C LEU A 114 -17.58 -15.32 13.89
N ALA A 115 -18.55 -14.76 13.21
CA ALA A 115 -19.89 -15.32 13.04
C ALA A 115 -19.87 -16.58 12.17
N MET A 116 -18.99 -17.52 12.47
CA MET A 116 -19.00 -18.86 11.89
C MET A 116 -19.34 -19.88 12.96
N ARG A 117 -20.48 -20.50 12.76
CA ARG A 117 -20.98 -21.64 13.48
C ARG A 117 -19.85 -22.56 13.93
N ARG A 118 -19.77 -22.74 15.27
CA ARG A 118 -19.09 -23.85 15.94
C ARG A 118 -17.84 -24.36 15.25
N VAL A 119 -16.78 -23.63 15.33
CA VAL A 119 -15.46 -24.19 15.09
C VAL A 119 -14.85 -24.45 16.46
N ALA A 120 -14.48 -25.72 16.67
CA ALA A 120 -13.77 -26.18 17.84
C ALA A 120 -12.61 -25.24 18.17
N ARG A 121 -12.24 -25.17 19.45
CA ARG A 121 -11.20 -24.33 20.08
C ARG A 121 -9.76 -24.48 19.50
N THR A 122 -9.64 -24.81 18.25
CA THR A 122 -8.35 -24.89 17.55
C THR A 122 -8.15 -23.59 16.76
N PRO A 123 -6.99 -22.92 16.86
CA PRO A 123 -6.71 -21.76 16.04
C PRO A 123 -6.78 -22.19 14.56
N THR A 124 -7.76 -21.67 13.87
CA THR A 124 -7.88 -21.89 12.43
C THR A 124 -6.94 -20.94 11.75
N ASN A 125 -5.95 -21.47 11.04
CA ASN A 125 -5.19 -20.68 10.09
C ASN A 125 -6.16 -19.92 9.19
N ILE A 126 -5.98 -18.62 9.08
CA ILE A 126 -6.78 -17.77 8.21
C ILE A 126 -6.55 -18.29 6.79
N ARG A 127 -7.56 -18.94 6.24
CA ARG A 127 -7.62 -19.13 4.80
C ARG A 127 -8.07 -17.79 4.23
N ALA A 128 -7.13 -17.02 3.72
CA ALA A 128 -7.47 -15.84 2.94
C ALA A 128 -8.38 -16.26 1.80
N TRP A 129 -9.61 -15.77 1.81
CA TRP A 129 -10.50 -15.94 0.68
C TRP A 129 -10.17 -14.87 -0.34
N CYS A 130 -9.39 -15.22 -1.34
CA CYS A 130 -9.32 -14.45 -2.57
C CYS A 130 -10.58 -14.74 -3.39
N SER A 131 -11.53 -13.82 -3.43
CA SER A 131 -12.53 -13.81 -4.50
C SER A 131 -11.79 -13.43 -5.79
N SER A 132 -11.52 -14.43 -6.62
CA SER A 132 -10.98 -14.19 -7.96
C SER A 132 -12.09 -13.65 -8.85
N THR A 133 -12.26 -12.33 -8.86
CA THR A 133 -12.71 -11.71 -10.08
C THR A 133 -11.49 -11.73 -11.01
N ALA A 134 -11.51 -12.65 -11.96
CA ALA A 134 -10.41 -12.86 -12.90
C ALA A 134 -10.14 -11.59 -13.70
N GLY A 135 -9.31 -10.71 -13.15
CA GLY A 135 -8.62 -9.67 -13.88
C GLY A 135 -7.32 -10.29 -14.39
N ARG A 136 -7.24 -10.49 -15.70
CA ARG A 136 -6.01 -10.91 -16.39
C ARG A 136 -4.86 -10.07 -15.87
N CYS A 137 -3.82 -10.74 -15.40
CA CYS A 137 -2.49 -10.18 -15.30
C CYS A 137 -2.06 -9.83 -16.74
N MET A 138 -2.30 -8.61 -17.19
CA MET A 138 -1.72 -8.11 -18.44
C MET A 138 -0.32 -7.62 -18.12
N ARG A 139 0.58 -8.00 -19.01
CA ARG A 139 2.03 -7.81 -19.03
C ARG A 139 2.46 -6.38 -18.79
#